data_b32a1e3d8baf9171060ef47bafa43bd9
#
_entry.id   b32a1e3d8baf9171060ef47bafa43bd9
#
_cell.length_a   1.000
_cell.length_b   1.000
_cell.length_c   1.000
_cell.angle_alpha   90.00
_cell.angle_beta   90.00
_cell.angle_gamma   90.00
#
_symmetry.space_group_name_H-M   'P 1'
#
loop_
_entity.id
_entity.type
_entity.pdbx_description
1 polymer ?
#
loop_
_entity_poly.entity_id
_entity_poly.type
_entity_poly.pdbx_seq_one_letter_code
_entity_poly.pdbx_strand_id
1 'polypeptide(L)'
;MGVIKNNNPLSSARWPKIAAAAAGLVVMALGFIIIISWHAHWLRLLQMFPEATPMQYNTAICFILCGAGLVPLNTRFAGISPWVGGMAGLLGLLTLLEYLGKWNFGIDQLFFKPYLQFAAAYPGRMAPLTAFCFVFFGTALGLTRSKETGRRRLTFAAMLACIIVSVGGVAVLGYLIGIETAYTWGAYTRMAFNTAGAFILIGIGLFIWCWQTAARRGFSFLHWVPIATSMTLIVMIAFISVATLFGLRNALGWRKHTYEVLLTAKSLENNLADIQRGLRGYVLSGQSEFLTPYA
;
A
#
# COMPACT_ATOMS: atom_id res chain seq x y z
N MET A 1 -24.24 -38.36 24.27
CA MET A 1 -24.07 -37.18 23.38
C MET A 1 -23.10 -37.56 22.26
N GLY A 2 -23.63 -37.93 21.08
CA GLY A 2 -22.83 -38.51 19.98
C GLY A 2 -21.94 -37.42 19.39
N VAL A 3 -20.64 -37.70 19.35
CA VAL A 3 -19.66 -36.87 18.60
C VAL A 3 -19.98 -37.02 17.12
N ILE A 4 -20.62 -36.02 16.52
CA ILE A 4 -20.83 -35.94 15.07
C ILE A 4 -19.44 -35.87 14.45
N LYS A 5 -19.00 -37.00 13.88
CA LYS A 5 -17.74 -37.13 13.12
C LYS A 5 -17.88 -36.24 11.91
N ASN A 6 -17.25 -35.06 11.95
CA ASN A 6 -17.29 -34.09 10.86
C ASN A 6 -16.49 -34.65 9.68
N ASN A 7 -17.17 -35.27 8.70
CA ASN A 7 -16.60 -35.89 7.52
C ASN A 7 -16.13 -34.85 6.47
N ASN A 8 -15.78 -33.65 6.90
CA ASN A 8 -15.27 -32.61 6.00
C ASN A 8 -13.84 -33.02 5.55
N PRO A 9 -13.59 -33.35 4.28
CA PRO A 9 -12.29 -33.81 3.78
C PRO A 9 -11.16 -32.80 4.03
N LEU A 10 -11.48 -31.51 4.24
CA LEU A 10 -10.53 -30.47 4.55
C LEU A 10 -9.99 -30.51 5.98
N SER A 11 -10.73 -31.13 6.92
CA SER A 11 -10.30 -31.26 8.32
C SER A 11 -9.05 -32.11 8.47
N SER A 12 -8.87 -33.11 7.62
CA SER A 12 -7.75 -34.07 7.60
C SER A 12 -6.66 -33.72 6.58
N ALA A 13 -6.94 -32.82 5.63
CA ALA A 13 -6.01 -32.49 4.56
C ALA A 13 -4.72 -31.84 5.09
N ARG A 14 -3.57 -32.22 4.52
CA ARG A 14 -2.25 -31.68 4.86
C ARG A 14 -1.92 -30.42 4.04
N TRP A 15 -2.46 -30.29 2.82
CA TRP A 15 -2.12 -29.20 1.91
C TRP A 15 -2.36 -27.79 2.47
N PRO A 16 -3.43 -27.49 3.26
CA PRO A 16 -3.61 -26.12 3.75
C PRO A 16 -2.53 -25.70 4.75
N LYS A 17 -2.00 -26.67 5.54
CA LYS A 17 -0.88 -26.39 6.43
C LYS A 17 0.38 -26.05 5.65
N ILE A 18 0.63 -26.82 4.59
CA ILE A 18 1.79 -26.63 3.71
C ILE A 18 1.67 -25.29 2.99
N ALA A 19 0.49 -24.97 2.44
CA ALA A 19 0.24 -23.72 1.74
C ALA A 19 0.44 -22.50 2.64
N ALA A 20 -0.10 -22.52 3.86
CA ALA A 20 0.09 -21.43 4.81
C ALA A 20 1.58 -21.26 5.22
N ALA A 21 2.27 -22.37 5.48
CA ALA A 21 3.70 -22.32 5.81
C ALA A 21 4.54 -21.86 4.62
N ALA A 22 4.24 -22.35 3.41
CA ALA A 22 4.92 -21.92 2.18
C ALA A 22 4.75 -20.43 1.92
N ALA A 23 3.53 -19.89 2.07
CA ALA A 23 3.29 -18.44 1.96
C ALA A 23 4.15 -17.66 2.96
N GLY A 24 4.23 -18.11 4.21
CA GLY A 24 5.08 -17.49 5.23
C GLY A 24 6.56 -17.54 4.88
N LEU A 25 7.05 -18.70 4.41
CA LEU A 25 8.46 -18.89 4.01
C LEU A 25 8.82 -18.03 2.80
N VAL A 26 7.97 -17.96 1.78
CA VAL A 26 8.21 -17.15 0.58
C VAL A 26 8.28 -15.67 0.93
N VAL A 27 7.35 -15.17 1.76
CA VAL A 27 7.35 -13.76 2.17
C VAL A 27 8.55 -13.45 3.08
N MET A 28 8.94 -14.37 3.96
CA MET A 28 10.16 -14.22 4.77
C MET A 28 11.41 -14.19 3.89
N ALA A 29 11.52 -15.07 2.91
CA ALA A 29 12.62 -15.08 1.95
C ALA A 29 12.68 -13.78 1.13
N LEU A 30 11.53 -13.26 0.68
CA LEU A 30 11.45 -11.97 0.02
C LEU A 30 12.00 -10.85 0.91
N GLY A 31 11.61 -10.81 2.20
CA GLY A 31 12.14 -9.85 3.16
C GLY A 31 13.67 -9.90 3.27
N PHE A 32 14.25 -11.10 3.37
CA PHE A 32 15.71 -11.27 3.39
C PHE A 32 16.37 -10.84 2.08
N ILE A 33 15.81 -11.19 0.93
CA ILE A 33 16.32 -10.77 -0.38
C ILE A 33 16.34 -9.24 -0.47
N ILE A 34 15.29 -8.55 -0.03
CA ILE A 34 15.23 -7.08 -0.04
C ILE A 34 16.29 -6.49 0.91
N ILE A 35 16.47 -7.03 2.11
CA ILE A 35 17.52 -6.57 3.04
C ILE A 35 18.90 -6.71 2.40
N ILE A 36 19.21 -7.87 1.84
CA ILE A 36 20.48 -8.12 1.12
C ILE A 36 20.62 -7.13 -0.04
N SER A 37 19.55 -6.88 -0.80
CA SER A 37 19.56 -5.97 -1.94
C SER A 37 19.86 -4.52 -1.54
N TRP A 38 19.39 -4.06 -0.36
CA TRP A 38 19.76 -2.76 0.17
C TRP A 38 21.25 -2.65 0.49
N HIS A 39 21.86 -3.70 1.05
CA HIS A 39 23.30 -3.72 1.35
C HIS A 39 24.16 -3.93 0.09
N ALA A 40 23.69 -4.74 -0.85
CA ALA A 40 24.41 -5.03 -2.10
C ALA A 40 24.16 -3.99 -3.22
N HIS A 41 23.34 -2.97 -2.98
CA HIS A 41 22.96 -1.93 -3.96
C HIS A 41 22.30 -2.51 -5.23
N TRP A 42 21.53 -3.62 -5.10
CA TRP A 42 20.83 -4.27 -6.22
C TRP A 42 19.50 -3.62 -6.51
N LEU A 43 19.51 -2.52 -7.26
CA LEU A 43 18.33 -1.70 -7.57
C LEU A 43 17.19 -2.49 -8.21
N ARG A 44 17.50 -3.41 -9.12
CA ARG A 44 16.49 -4.22 -9.84
C ARG A 44 15.64 -5.10 -8.92
N LEU A 45 16.16 -5.54 -7.78
CA LEU A 45 15.41 -6.33 -6.81
C LEU A 45 14.61 -5.44 -5.85
N LEU A 46 15.10 -4.23 -5.58
CA LEU A 46 14.39 -3.25 -4.76
C LEU A 46 13.19 -2.67 -5.52
N GLN A 47 13.36 -2.44 -6.84
CA GLN A 47 12.36 -1.90 -7.74
C GLN A 47 12.10 -2.88 -8.89
N MET A 48 10.85 -3.31 -9.03
CA MET A 48 10.47 -4.23 -10.11
C MET A 48 10.31 -3.54 -11.46
N PHE A 49 10.00 -2.23 -11.45
CA PHE A 49 9.83 -1.39 -12.62
C PHE A 49 10.69 -0.12 -12.48
N PRO A 50 11.20 0.44 -13.59
CA PRO A 50 11.78 1.78 -13.59
C PRO A 50 10.77 2.77 -12.97
N GLU A 51 11.21 3.67 -12.09
CA GLU A 51 10.37 4.65 -11.38
C GLU A 51 9.41 4.09 -10.31
N ALA A 52 9.30 2.77 -10.14
CA ALA A 52 8.53 2.20 -9.04
C ALA A 52 9.20 2.49 -7.69
N THR A 53 8.39 2.71 -6.67
CA THR A 53 8.89 2.89 -5.30
C THR A 53 9.55 1.61 -4.82
N PRO A 54 10.79 1.63 -4.29
CA PRO A 54 11.44 0.47 -3.72
C PRO A 54 10.75 0.03 -2.42
N MET A 55 10.77 -1.26 -2.14
CA MET A 55 10.37 -1.74 -0.82
C MET A 55 11.32 -1.19 0.24
N GLN A 56 10.77 -0.52 1.25
CA GLN A 56 11.55 0.06 2.34
C GLN A 56 12.17 -1.02 3.24
N TYR A 57 13.29 -0.71 3.88
CA TYR A 57 14.02 -1.64 4.72
C TYR A 57 13.19 -2.13 5.92
N ASN A 58 12.49 -1.23 6.61
CA ASN A 58 11.57 -1.56 7.71
C ASN A 58 10.40 -2.43 7.26
N THR A 59 9.89 -2.24 6.02
CA THR A 59 8.87 -3.10 5.41
C THR A 59 9.38 -4.53 5.22
N ALA A 60 10.64 -4.69 4.78
CA ALA A 60 11.25 -6.01 4.62
C ALA A 60 11.40 -6.73 5.97
N ILE A 61 11.82 -6.03 7.03
CA ILE A 61 11.86 -6.57 8.40
C ILE A 61 10.46 -7.03 8.82
N CYS A 62 9.43 -6.20 8.61
CA CYS A 62 8.06 -6.57 8.96
C CYS A 62 7.60 -7.84 8.20
N PHE A 63 7.98 -8.03 6.93
CA PHE A 63 7.65 -9.27 6.21
C PHE A 63 8.39 -10.48 6.75
N ILE A 64 9.64 -10.35 7.19
CA ILE A 64 10.35 -11.44 7.88
C ILE A 64 9.59 -11.82 9.16
N LEU A 65 9.18 -10.84 9.97
CA LEU A 65 8.38 -11.06 11.18
C LEU A 65 7.02 -11.70 10.85
N CYS A 66 6.34 -11.22 9.81
CA CYS A 66 5.06 -11.80 9.39
C CYS A 66 5.20 -13.26 8.96
N GLY A 67 6.21 -13.58 8.15
CA GLY A 67 6.49 -14.96 7.74
C GLY A 67 6.85 -15.85 8.95
N ALA A 68 7.74 -15.36 9.82
CA ALA A 68 8.11 -16.03 11.06
C ALA A 68 6.92 -16.20 12.03
N GLY A 69 5.90 -15.35 11.93
CA GLY A 69 4.65 -15.49 12.68
C GLY A 69 3.67 -16.50 12.05
N LEU A 70 3.64 -16.60 10.71
CA LEU A 70 2.69 -17.49 10.01
C LEU A 70 3.16 -18.97 10.01
N VAL A 71 4.45 -19.21 9.80
CA VAL A 71 5.04 -20.56 9.70
C VAL A 71 4.75 -21.41 10.96
N PRO A 72 4.95 -20.93 12.20
CA PRO A 72 4.78 -21.74 13.40
C PRO A 72 3.32 -22.07 13.75
N LEU A 73 2.32 -21.42 13.15
CA LEU A 73 0.90 -21.58 13.51
C LEU A 73 0.42 -23.04 13.48
N ASN A 74 1.02 -23.88 12.65
CA ASN A 74 0.69 -25.30 12.52
C ASN A 74 1.66 -26.22 13.29
N THR A 75 2.55 -25.69 14.10
CA THR A 75 3.57 -26.42 14.86
C THR A 75 3.36 -26.31 16.37
N ARG A 76 4.21 -26.98 17.14
CA ARG A 76 4.27 -26.86 18.61
C ARG A 76 4.64 -25.44 19.08
N PHE A 77 5.22 -24.64 18.19
CA PHE A 77 5.67 -23.27 18.46
C PHE A 77 4.61 -22.20 18.12
N ALA A 78 3.36 -22.57 17.87
CA ALA A 78 2.27 -21.63 17.55
C ALA A 78 2.09 -20.51 18.59
N GLY A 79 2.52 -20.72 19.83
CA GLY A 79 2.48 -19.68 20.88
C GLY A 79 3.38 -18.47 20.62
N ILE A 80 4.38 -18.59 19.74
CA ILE A 80 5.30 -17.50 19.36
C ILE A 80 4.65 -16.57 18.31
N SER A 81 3.78 -17.12 17.44
CA SER A 81 3.17 -16.40 16.32
C SER A 81 2.52 -15.08 16.69
N PRO A 82 1.72 -14.94 17.76
CA PRO A 82 1.11 -13.67 18.15
C PRO A 82 2.14 -12.61 18.55
N TRP A 83 3.24 -13.01 19.14
CA TRP A 83 4.30 -12.08 19.59
C TRP A 83 5.08 -11.53 18.40
N VAL A 84 5.52 -12.42 17.52
CA VAL A 84 6.30 -12.05 16.33
C VAL A 84 5.44 -11.22 15.36
N GLY A 85 4.19 -11.64 15.11
CA GLY A 85 3.26 -10.86 14.32
C GLY A 85 2.88 -9.53 14.98
N GLY A 86 2.77 -9.52 16.31
CA GLY A 86 2.53 -8.31 17.10
C GLY A 86 3.65 -7.27 16.94
N MET A 87 4.91 -7.70 16.83
CA MET A 87 6.03 -6.80 16.56
C MET A 87 5.90 -6.11 15.18
N ALA A 88 5.53 -6.85 14.14
CA ALA A 88 5.27 -6.26 12.83
C ALA A 88 4.08 -5.29 12.88
N GLY A 89 3.00 -5.66 13.58
CA GLY A 89 1.85 -4.80 13.81
C GLY A 89 2.18 -3.54 14.60
N LEU A 90 3.06 -3.63 15.60
CA LEU A 90 3.53 -2.48 16.39
C LEU A 90 4.33 -1.50 15.53
N LEU A 91 5.26 -2.00 14.71
CA LEU A 91 6.01 -1.15 13.76
C LEU A 91 5.07 -0.44 12.79
N GLY A 92 4.08 -1.16 12.26
CA GLY A 92 3.03 -0.55 11.42
C GLY A 92 2.24 0.52 12.17
N LEU A 93 1.82 0.26 13.41
CA LEU A 93 1.08 1.22 14.22
C LEU A 93 1.90 2.48 14.52
N LEU A 94 3.16 2.33 14.90
CA LEU A 94 4.06 3.46 15.13
C LEU A 94 4.22 4.32 13.87
N THR A 95 4.39 3.70 12.70
CA THR A 95 4.44 4.43 11.42
C THR A 95 3.13 5.18 11.13
N LEU A 96 1.96 4.58 11.42
CA LEU A 96 0.68 5.30 11.28
C LEU A 96 0.57 6.50 12.21
N LEU A 97 1.03 6.36 13.45
CA LEU A 97 1.07 7.48 14.40
C LEU A 97 2.00 8.60 13.93
N GLU A 98 3.16 8.26 13.31
CA GLU A 98 4.04 9.27 12.69
C GLU A 98 3.34 10.04 11.57
N TYR A 99 2.51 9.37 10.76
CA TYR A 99 1.74 10.06 9.71
C TYR A 99 0.63 10.95 10.29
N LEU A 100 -0.11 10.46 11.29
CA LEU A 100 -1.23 11.20 11.89
C LEU A 100 -0.76 12.41 12.70
N GLY A 101 0.28 12.22 13.53
CA GLY A 101 0.83 13.26 14.41
C GLY A 101 1.87 14.14 13.73
N LYS A 102 2.28 13.83 12.50
CA LYS A 102 3.44 14.44 11.82
C LYS A 102 4.72 14.35 12.67
N TRP A 103 4.80 13.30 13.47
CA TRP A 103 5.94 13.02 14.34
C TRP A 103 7.03 12.27 13.58
N ASN A 104 8.22 12.26 14.18
CA ASN A 104 9.33 11.44 13.71
C ASN A 104 9.94 10.72 14.94
N PHE A 105 9.62 9.43 15.06
CA PHE A 105 10.17 8.58 16.13
C PHE A 105 11.56 8.02 15.76
N GLY A 106 12.04 8.30 14.54
CA GLY A 106 13.33 7.80 14.05
C GLY A 106 13.32 6.33 13.65
N ILE A 107 12.17 5.66 13.67
CA ILE A 107 12.04 4.24 13.29
C ILE A 107 12.27 3.98 11.81
N ASP A 108 12.06 5.01 10.97
CA ASP A 108 12.18 4.91 9.52
C ASP A 108 13.59 4.61 9.07
N GLN A 109 14.58 5.12 9.79
CA GLN A 109 16.00 5.01 9.48
C GLN A 109 16.81 4.32 10.59
N LEU A 110 16.13 3.66 11.55
CA LEU A 110 16.76 3.03 12.70
C LEU A 110 17.75 1.93 12.29
N PHE A 111 17.39 1.13 11.30
CA PHE A 111 18.18 -0.02 10.86
C PHE A 111 19.03 0.28 9.63
N PHE A 112 18.58 1.20 8.78
CA PHE A 112 19.27 1.51 7.52
C PHE A 112 18.88 2.91 7.02
N LYS A 113 19.89 3.72 6.62
CA LYS A 113 19.67 5.01 5.96
C LYS A 113 19.55 4.81 4.45
N PRO A 114 18.38 5.06 3.83
CA PRO A 114 18.21 4.85 2.40
C PRO A 114 19.11 5.80 1.61
N TYR A 115 19.86 5.26 0.67
CA TYR A 115 20.69 6.03 -0.27
C TYR A 115 19.93 6.47 -1.51
N LEU A 116 18.73 5.92 -1.73
CA LEU A 116 17.87 6.27 -2.85
C LEU A 116 16.89 7.37 -2.40
N GLN A 117 16.98 8.53 -3.04
CA GLN A 117 16.03 9.61 -2.87
C GLN A 117 14.94 9.49 -3.93
N PHE A 118 13.85 8.83 -3.59
CA PHE A 118 12.62 8.92 -4.38
C PHE A 118 11.78 10.10 -3.87
N ALA A 119 10.81 10.54 -4.69
CA ALA A 119 9.83 11.56 -4.32
C ALA A 119 8.90 11.06 -3.18
N ALA A 120 9.49 10.67 -2.06
CA ALA A 120 8.81 10.28 -0.84
C ALA A 120 8.86 11.46 0.15
N ALA A 121 7.72 11.81 0.72
CA ALA A 121 7.63 12.87 1.73
C ALA A 121 8.56 12.61 2.94
N TYR A 122 8.82 11.32 3.23
CA TYR A 122 9.67 10.88 4.35
C TYR A 122 10.58 9.72 3.91
N PRO A 123 11.91 9.93 3.79
CA PRO A 123 12.85 8.88 3.40
C PRO A 123 12.86 7.70 4.39
N GLY A 124 12.79 6.47 3.87
CA GLY A 124 12.79 5.24 4.67
C GLY A 124 11.45 4.85 5.28
N ARG A 125 10.46 5.73 5.28
CA ARG A 125 9.14 5.46 5.85
C ARG A 125 8.33 4.56 4.94
N MET A 126 7.74 3.48 5.49
CA MET A 126 6.82 2.62 4.75
C MET A 126 5.52 3.36 4.42
N ALA A 127 4.85 2.96 3.32
CA ALA A 127 3.58 3.57 2.92
C ALA A 127 2.49 3.38 3.98
N PRO A 128 1.54 4.34 4.13
CA PRO A 128 0.44 4.20 5.09
C PRO A 128 -0.39 2.92 4.89
N LEU A 129 -0.70 2.57 3.64
CA LEU A 129 -1.44 1.33 3.31
C LEU A 129 -0.64 0.08 3.74
N THR A 130 0.68 0.09 3.58
CA THR A 130 1.58 -0.96 4.05
C THR A 130 1.52 -1.10 5.57
N ALA A 131 1.59 0.02 6.29
CA ALA A 131 1.51 0.06 7.74
C ALA A 131 0.17 -0.48 8.26
N PHE A 132 -0.97 -0.12 7.63
CA PHE A 132 -2.29 -0.69 7.93
C PHE A 132 -2.32 -2.20 7.76
N CYS A 133 -1.77 -2.73 6.68
CA CYS A 133 -1.73 -4.18 6.45
C CYS A 133 -0.94 -4.91 7.54
N PHE A 134 0.18 -4.35 8.02
CA PHE A 134 0.93 -4.94 9.13
C PHE A 134 0.17 -4.89 10.45
N VAL A 135 -0.54 -3.80 10.75
CA VAL A 135 -1.42 -3.71 11.93
C VAL A 135 -2.50 -4.79 11.86
N PHE A 136 -3.15 -4.96 10.72
CA PHE A 136 -4.20 -5.97 10.53
C PHE A 136 -3.65 -7.39 10.66
N PHE A 137 -2.47 -7.65 10.08
CA PHE A 137 -1.83 -8.96 10.19
C PHE A 137 -1.42 -9.28 11.63
N GLY A 138 -0.78 -8.34 12.33
CA GLY A 138 -0.40 -8.49 13.73
C GLY A 138 -1.62 -8.71 14.63
N THR A 139 -2.69 -7.96 14.41
CA THR A 139 -3.97 -8.14 15.12
C THR A 139 -4.57 -9.51 14.84
N ALA A 140 -4.58 -9.96 13.58
CA ALA A 140 -5.09 -11.26 13.21
C ALA A 140 -4.31 -12.40 13.89
N LEU A 141 -2.98 -12.33 13.93
CA LEU A 141 -2.16 -13.29 14.67
C LEU A 141 -2.38 -13.20 16.18
N GLY A 142 -2.58 -12.01 16.74
CA GLY A 142 -2.94 -11.81 18.15
C GLY A 142 -4.24 -12.52 18.53
N LEU A 143 -5.23 -12.54 17.64
CA LEU A 143 -6.48 -13.27 17.84
C LEU A 143 -6.31 -14.79 17.89
N THR A 144 -5.21 -15.32 17.34
CA THR A 144 -4.92 -16.77 17.34
C THR A 144 -4.25 -17.27 18.61
N ARG A 145 -3.92 -16.38 19.56
CA ARG A 145 -3.13 -16.67 20.78
C ARG A 145 -3.74 -17.75 21.68
N SER A 146 -5.06 -17.90 21.70
CA SER A 146 -5.73 -18.87 22.56
C SER A 146 -5.79 -20.25 21.88
N LYS A 147 -5.40 -21.30 22.62
CA LYS A 147 -5.61 -22.70 22.19
C LYS A 147 -7.09 -22.98 21.86
N GLU A 148 -8.00 -22.27 22.50
CA GLU A 148 -9.44 -22.31 22.26
C GLU A 148 -9.92 -21.03 21.52
N THR A 149 -9.29 -20.74 20.38
CA THR A 149 -9.75 -19.60 19.55
C THR A 149 -11.19 -19.83 19.10
N GLY A 150 -12.12 -19.08 19.70
CA GLY A 150 -13.54 -19.21 19.42
C GLY A 150 -13.89 -18.78 17.99
N ARG A 151 -15.12 -19.18 17.54
CA ARG A 151 -15.63 -18.86 16.19
C ARG A 151 -15.46 -17.37 15.83
N ARG A 152 -15.84 -16.46 16.73
CA ARG A 152 -15.78 -15.00 16.49
C ARG A 152 -14.34 -14.53 16.17
N ARG A 153 -13.37 -14.92 17.00
CA ARG A 153 -11.95 -14.53 16.79
C ARG A 153 -11.41 -15.04 15.46
N LEU A 154 -11.74 -16.29 15.10
CA LEU A 154 -11.31 -16.88 13.85
C LEU A 154 -11.94 -16.20 12.63
N THR A 155 -13.24 -15.82 12.74
CA THR A 155 -13.91 -15.04 11.69
C THR A 155 -13.27 -13.66 11.52
N PHE A 156 -12.99 -12.94 12.61
CA PHE A 156 -12.29 -11.65 12.52
C PHE A 156 -10.88 -11.78 11.92
N ALA A 157 -10.12 -12.78 12.31
CA ALA A 157 -8.80 -13.02 11.71
C ALA A 157 -8.89 -13.30 10.21
N ALA A 158 -9.88 -14.09 9.76
CA ALA A 158 -10.14 -14.36 8.36
C ALA A 158 -10.57 -13.08 7.60
N MET A 159 -11.41 -12.24 8.20
CA MET A 159 -11.79 -10.94 7.61
C MET A 159 -10.58 -10.03 7.44
N LEU A 160 -9.71 -9.91 8.45
CA LEU A 160 -8.49 -9.12 8.35
C LEU A 160 -7.55 -9.65 7.26
N ALA A 161 -7.42 -10.99 7.15
CA ALA A 161 -6.66 -11.61 6.06
C ALA A 161 -7.22 -11.24 4.68
N CYS A 162 -8.54 -11.24 4.53
CA CYS A 162 -9.20 -10.85 3.29
C CYS A 162 -8.97 -9.35 2.95
N ILE A 163 -9.02 -8.47 3.95
CA ILE A 163 -8.72 -7.05 3.75
C ILE A 163 -7.27 -6.87 3.26
N ILE A 164 -6.31 -7.58 3.85
CA ILE A 164 -4.90 -7.54 3.44
C ILE A 164 -4.75 -7.98 1.97
N VAL A 165 -5.41 -9.09 1.57
CA VAL A 165 -5.42 -9.56 0.17
C VAL A 165 -6.02 -8.50 -0.75
N SER A 166 -7.13 -7.89 -0.35
CA SER A 166 -7.82 -6.87 -1.16
C SER A 166 -6.95 -5.63 -1.34
N VAL A 167 -6.29 -5.12 -0.29
CA VAL A 167 -5.37 -3.99 -0.38
C VAL A 167 -4.21 -4.30 -1.32
N GLY A 168 -3.58 -5.46 -1.16
CA GLY A 168 -2.50 -5.91 -2.07
C GLY A 168 -2.99 -6.05 -3.51
N GLY A 169 -4.17 -6.67 -3.72
CA GLY A 169 -4.76 -6.87 -5.04
C GLY A 169 -5.07 -5.56 -5.76
N VAL A 170 -5.67 -4.60 -5.06
CA VAL A 170 -5.96 -3.27 -5.61
C VAL A 170 -4.68 -2.53 -5.96
N ALA A 171 -3.64 -2.61 -5.12
CA ALA A 171 -2.35 -1.99 -5.41
C ALA A 171 -1.69 -2.61 -6.66
N VAL A 172 -1.70 -3.95 -6.79
CA VAL A 172 -1.18 -4.64 -8.00
C VAL A 172 -1.95 -4.22 -9.23
N LEU A 173 -3.29 -4.22 -9.19
CA LEU A 173 -4.13 -3.76 -10.31
C LEU A 173 -3.85 -2.29 -10.64
N GLY A 174 -3.67 -1.43 -9.64
CA GLY A 174 -3.30 -0.03 -9.82
C GLY A 174 -2.00 0.13 -10.60
N TYR A 175 -0.98 -0.66 -10.30
CA TYR A 175 0.27 -0.68 -11.05
C TYR A 175 0.08 -1.15 -12.50
N LEU A 176 -0.73 -2.19 -12.73
CA LEU A 176 -0.97 -2.74 -14.07
C LEU A 176 -1.76 -1.78 -14.96
N ILE A 177 -2.68 -0.99 -14.40
CA ILE A 177 -3.55 -0.05 -15.12
C ILE A 177 -2.97 1.37 -15.14
N GLY A 178 -1.94 1.65 -14.32
CA GLY A 178 -1.33 2.98 -14.19
C GLY A 178 -2.14 3.95 -13.31
N ILE A 179 -2.94 3.45 -12.36
CA ILE A 179 -3.73 4.26 -11.43
C ILE A 179 -2.97 4.45 -10.12
N GLU A 180 -2.27 5.57 -9.96
CA GLU A 180 -1.44 5.85 -8.78
C GLU A 180 -2.22 5.91 -7.46
N THR A 181 -3.46 6.38 -7.47
CA THR A 181 -4.32 6.46 -6.27
C THR A 181 -4.65 5.10 -5.67
N ALA A 182 -4.46 4.01 -6.41
CA ALA A 182 -4.70 2.66 -5.93
C ALA A 182 -3.60 2.15 -4.96
N TYR A 183 -2.39 2.69 -5.02
CA TYR A 183 -1.26 2.31 -4.18
C TYR A 183 -0.60 3.48 -3.45
N THR A 184 -1.22 4.68 -3.54
CA THR A 184 -0.75 5.90 -2.88
C THR A 184 -1.86 6.51 -2.04
N TRP A 185 -1.52 7.03 -0.89
CA TRP A 185 -2.44 7.83 -0.08
C TRP A 185 -2.00 9.29 -0.08
N GLY A 186 -2.63 10.12 -0.93
CA GLY A 186 -2.28 11.52 -1.10
C GLY A 186 -0.84 11.73 -1.56
N ALA A 187 -0.10 12.61 -0.89
CA ALA A 187 1.31 12.91 -1.18
C ALA A 187 2.30 12.02 -0.42
N TYR A 188 1.82 10.95 0.25
CA TYR A 188 2.68 10.08 1.05
C TYR A 188 3.40 9.03 0.20
N THR A 189 4.29 8.28 0.86
CA THR A 189 5.04 7.18 0.24
C THR A 189 4.11 6.17 -0.43
N ARG A 190 4.44 5.77 -1.65
CA ARG A 190 3.69 4.77 -2.42
C ARG A 190 4.01 3.36 -1.93
N MET A 191 3.02 2.46 -1.93
CA MET A 191 3.25 1.03 -1.67
C MET A 191 4.04 0.43 -2.83
N ALA A 192 5.14 -0.27 -2.57
CA ALA A 192 5.91 -0.94 -3.61
C ALA A 192 5.15 -2.13 -4.22
N PHE A 193 5.41 -2.46 -5.49
CA PHE A 193 4.74 -3.57 -6.18
C PHE A 193 5.02 -4.92 -5.52
N ASN A 194 6.26 -5.20 -5.16
CA ASN A 194 6.66 -6.40 -4.45
C ASN A 194 6.03 -6.48 -3.05
N THR A 195 5.82 -5.34 -2.37
CA THR A 195 5.07 -5.24 -1.11
C THR A 195 3.61 -5.68 -1.30
N ALA A 196 2.96 -5.20 -2.36
CA ALA A 196 1.58 -5.56 -2.68
C ALA A 196 1.44 -7.07 -2.95
N GLY A 197 2.33 -7.65 -3.74
CA GLY A 197 2.39 -9.10 -3.98
C GLY A 197 2.62 -9.92 -2.71
N ALA A 198 3.50 -9.46 -1.82
CA ALA A 198 3.75 -10.12 -0.54
C ALA A 198 2.51 -10.11 0.37
N PHE A 199 1.73 -9.03 0.39
CA PHE A 199 0.47 -8.98 1.15
C PHE A 199 -0.59 -9.93 0.61
N ILE A 200 -0.69 -10.09 -0.71
CA ILE A 200 -1.58 -11.11 -1.30
C ILE A 200 -1.19 -12.50 -0.80
N LEU A 201 0.09 -12.85 -0.89
CA LEU A 201 0.58 -14.17 -0.49
C LEU A 201 0.36 -14.45 0.99
N ILE A 202 0.74 -13.52 1.87
CA ILE A 202 0.64 -13.74 3.32
C ILE A 202 -0.80 -13.68 3.81
N GLY A 203 -1.64 -12.86 3.19
CA GLY A 203 -3.06 -12.80 3.46
C GLY A 203 -3.78 -14.08 3.06
N ILE A 204 -3.50 -14.62 1.86
CA ILE A 204 -4.01 -15.93 1.43
C ILE A 204 -3.54 -17.04 2.39
N GLY A 205 -2.26 -17.07 2.78
CA GLY A 205 -1.73 -18.02 3.72
C GLY A 205 -2.45 -18.00 5.06
N LEU A 206 -2.68 -16.82 5.63
CA LEU A 206 -3.40 -16.64 6.88
C LEU A 206 -4.88 -17.04 6.73
N PHE A 207 -5.52 -16.69 5.62
CA PHE A 207 -6.90 -17.09 5.33
C PHE A 207 -7.05 -18.62 5.25
N ILE A 208 -6.18 -19.29 4.52
CA ILE A 208 -6.16 -20.76 4.41
C ILE A 208 -6.00 -21.40 5.79
N TRP A 209 -5.14 -20.86 6.64
CA TRP A 209 -4.96 -21.33 8.01
C TRP A 209 -6.24 -21.14 8.85
N CYS A 210 -6.89 -19.97 8.78
CA CYS A 210 -8.15 -19.71 9.45
C CYS A 210 -9.24 -20.68 9.00
N TRP A 211 -9.35 -20.90 7.69
CA TRP A 211 -10.32 -21.79 7.08
C TRP A 211 -10.14 -23.24 7.54
N GLN A 212 -8.91 -23.76 7.49
CA GLN A 212 -8.61 -25.11 7.97
C GLN A 212 -8.90 -25.25 9.47
N THR A 213 -8.53 -24.26 10.26
CA THR A 213 -8.76 -24.29 11.71
C THR A 213 -10.26 -24.30 12.03
N ALA A 214 -11.06 -23.53 11.28
CA ALA A 214 -12.51 -23.55 11.39
C ALA A 214 -13.10 -24.91 11.03
N ALA A 215 -12.68 -25.47 9.89
CA ALA A 215 -13.15 -26.80 9.46
C ALA A 215 -12.87 -27.89 10.49
N ARG A 216 -11.69 -27.87 11.13
CA ARG A 216 -11.32 -28.82 12.21
C ARG A 216 -12.18 -28.67 13.45
N ARG A 217 -12.67 -27.47 13.73
CA ARG A 217 -13.50 -27.18 14.90
C ARG A 217 -14.99 -27.27 14.62
N GLY A 218 -15.39 -27.69 13.40
CA GLY A 218 -16.79 -27.77 13.01
C GLY A 218 -17.48 -26.42 12.81
N PHE A 219 -16.72 -25.32 12.62
CA PHE A 219 -17.31 -24.01 12.40
C PHE A 219 -17.60 -23.82 10.90
N SER A 220 -18.87 -23.52 10.59
CA SER A 220 -19.30 -23.15 9.26
C SER A 220 -19.39 -21.61 9.17
N PHE A 221 -18.33 -20.93 8.73
CA PHE A 221 -18.38 -19.48 8.48
C PHE A 221 -18.05 -19.11 7.01
N LEU A 222 -17.82 -20.15 6.20
CA LEU A 222 -17.35 -20.00 4.82
C LEU A 222 -18.30 -19.17 3.94
N HIS A 223 -19.60 -19.13 4.29
CA HIS A 223 -20.60 -18.40 3.51
C HIS A 223 -20.48 -16.86 3.64
N TRP A 224 -20.03 -16.39 4.80
CA TRP A 224 -19.93 -14.95 5.06
C TRP A 224 -18.62 -14.32 4.63
N VAL A 225 -17.55 -15.11 4.53
CA VAL A 225 -16.22 -14.59 4.18
C VAL A 225 -16.15 -14.08 2.74
N PRO A 226 -16.65 -14.79 1.71
CA PRO A 226 -16.70 -14.24 0.36
C PRO A 226 -17.54 -12.97 0.27
N ILE A 227 -18.64 -12.90 1.02
CA ILE A 227 -19.50 -11.70 1.04
C ILE A 227 -18.74 -10.53 1.67
N ALA A 228 -18.10 -10.73 2.81
CA ALA A 228 -17.32 -9.69 3.47
C ALA A 228 -16.13 -9.22 2.62
N THR A 229 -15.44 -10.13 1.93
CA THR A 229 -14.36 -9.77 1.00
C THR A 229 -14.87 -8.98 -0.19
N SER A 230 -15.97 -9.41 -0.81
CA SER A 230 -16.56 -8.71 -1.95
C SER A 230 -17.00 -7.30 -1.53
N MET A 231 -17.64 -7.15 -0.36
CA MET A 231 -18.01 -5.82 0.16
C MET A 231 -16.78 -4.94 0.43
N THR A 232 -15.72 -5.49 1.02
CA THR A 232 -14.48 -4.74 1.26
C THR A 232 -13.85 -4.29 -0.05
N LEU A 233 -13.83 -5.15 -1.06
CA LEU A 233 -13.29 -4.85 -2.38
C LEU A 233 -14.09 -3.75 -3.07
N ILE A 234 -15.43 -3.82 -3.01
CA ILE A 234 -16.33 -2.80 -3.57
C ILE A 234 -16.12 -1.45 -2.87
N VAL A 235 -16.06 -1.43 -1.54
CA VAL A 235 -15.81 -0.20 -0.77
C VAL A 235 -14.45 0.40 -1.12
N MET A 236 -13.41 -0.42 -1.27
CA MET A 236 -12.08 0.06 -1.68
C MET A 236 -12.10 0.63 -3.10
N ILE A 237 -12.73 -0.05 -4.05
CA ILE A 237 -12.85 0.45 -5.44
C ILE A 237 -13.62 1.77 -5.45
N ALA A 238 -14.73 1.86 -4.71
CA ALA A 238 -15.51 3.09 -4.57
C ALA A 238 -14.67 4.23 -3.98
N PHE A 239 -13.91 3.96 -2.91
CA PHE A 239 -13.02 4.93 -2.29
C PHE A 239 -11.95 5.43 -3.26
N ILE A 240 -11.29 4.53 -4.00
CA ILE A 240 -10.29 4.88 -5.01
C ILE A 240 -10.91 5.71 -6.12
N SER A 241 -12.11 5.33 -6.60
CA SER A 241 -12.82 6.07 -7.64
C SER A 241 -13.13 7.51 -7.19
N VAL A 242 -13.62 7.68 -5.96
CA VAL A 242 -13.91 8.99 -5.38
C VAL A 242 -12.62 9.80 -5.21
N ALA A 243 -11.54 9.20 -4.67
CA ALA A 243 -10.26 9.86 -4.51
C ALA A 243 -9.67 10.31 -5.85
N THR A 244 -9.79 9.48 -6.90
CA THR A 244 -9.35 9.79 -8.27
C THR A 244 -10.15 10.96 -8.86
N LEU A 245 -11.47 11.00 -8.65
CA LEU A 245 -12.32 12.10 -9.10
C LEU A 245 -11.95 13.43 -8.40
N PHE A 246 -11.68 13.41 -7.10
CA PHE A 246 -11.21 14.60 -6.39
C PHE A 246 -9.84 15.06 -6.88
N GLY A 247 -8.91 14.13 -7.11
CA GLY A 247 -7.60 14.43 -7.70
C GLY A 247 -7.71 15.07 -9.08
N LEU A 248 -8.59 14.53 -9.94
CA LEU A 248 -8.85 15.06 -11.27
C LEU A 248 -9.45 16.47 -11.22
N ARG A 249 -10.42 16.74 -10.34
CA ARG A 249 -10.99 18.07 -10.15
C ARG A 249 -9.93 19.08 -9.75
N ASN A 250 -9.05 18.74 -8.81
CA ASN A 250 -7.96 19.61 -8.38
C ASN A 250 -6.97 19.87 -9.52
N ALA A 251 -6.60 18.84 -10.29
CA ALA A 251 -5.72 18.98 -11.45
C ALA A 251 -6.32 19.88 -12.55
N LEU A 252 -7.63 19.78 -12.80
CA LEU A 252 -8.33 20.64 -13.75
C LEU A 252 -8.37 22.10 -13.27
N GLY A 253 -8.54 22.34 -11.98
CA GLY A 253 -8.47 23.69 -11.40
C GLY A 253 -7.11 24.36 -11.61
N TRP A 254 -6.01 23.64 -11.36
CA TRP A 254 -4.64 24.11 -11.59
C TRP A 254 -4.37 24.36 -13.09
N ARG A 255 -4.85 23.49 -13.98
CA ARG A 255 -4.73 23.68 -15.44
C ARG A 255 -5.44 24.95 -15.90
N LYS A 256 -6.65 25.21 -15.41
CA LYS A 256 -7.40 26.43 -15.75
C LYS A 256 -6.63 27.68 -15.32
N HIS A 257 -6.15 27.72 -14.10
CA HIS A 257 -5.35 28.84 -13.58
C HIS A 257 -4.07 29.06 -14.39
N THR A 258 -3.32 27.99 -14.69
CA THR A 258 -2.11 28.07 -15.51
C THR A 258 -2.42 28.59 -16.92
N TYR A 259 -3.53 28.15 -17.52
CA TYR A 259 -3.96 28.59 -18.84
C TYR A 259 -4.33 30.08 -18.85
N GLU A 260 -5.03 30.57 -17.82
CA GLU A 260 -5.35 32.02 -17.66
C GLU A 260 -4.08 32.86 -17.52
N VAL A 261 -3.10 32.40 -16.74
CA VAL A 261 -1.81 33.12 -16.61
C VAL A 261 -1.06 33.14 -17.93
N LEU A 262 -1.03 32.04 -18.70
CA LEU A 262 -0.40 31.99 -20.02
C LEU A 262 -1.09 32.90 -21.03
N LEU A 263 -2.42 32.99 -21.04
CA LEU A 263 -3.17 33.91 -21.90
C LEU A 263 -2.84 35.36 -21.57
N THR A 264 -2.78 35.69 -20.28
CA THR A 264 -2.42 37.05 -19.83
C THR A 264 -0.98 37.42 -20.23
N ALA A 265 -0.04 36.51 -20.04
CA ALA A 265 1.35 36.68 -20.46
C ALA A 265 1.46 36.87 -21.98
N LYS A 266 0.71 36.08 -22.76
CA LYS A 266 0.67 36.19 -24.23
C LYS A 266 0.07 37.51 -24.69
N SER A 267 -0.97 38.02 -24.01
CA SER A 267 -1.54 39.32 -24.31
C SER A 267 -0.57 40.45 -24.03
N LEU A 268 0.20 40.39 -22.95
CA LEU A 268 1.26 41.34 -22.63
C LEU A 268 2.37 41.33 -23.69
N GLU A 269 2.82 40.14 -24.12
CA GLU A 269 3.81 40.02 -25.20
C GLU A 269 3.32 40.68 -26.52
N ASN A 270 2.05 40.46 -26.89
CA ASN A 270 1.46 41.04 -28.06
C ASN A 270 1.39 42.58 -27.93
N ASN A 271 0.94 43.10 -26.78
CA ASN A 271 0.87 44.54 -26.54
C ASN A 271 2.26 45.21 -26.62
N LEU A 272 3.30 44.55 -26.05
CA LEU A 272 4.68 45.05 -26.15
C LEU A 272 5.17 45.06 -27.61
N ALA A 273 4.87 44.02 -28.38
CA ALA A 273 5.23 43.98 -29.80
C ALA A 273 4.51 45.06 -30.62
N ASP A 274 3.26 45.36 -30.26
CA ASP A 274 2.50 46.43 -30.90
C ASP A 274 3.08 47.80 -30.55
N ILE A 275 3.42 48.06 -29.30
CA ILE A 275 4.11 49.29 -28.86
C ILE A 275 5.42 49.47 -29.63
N GLN A 276 6.23 48.40 -29.73
CA GLN A 276 7.49 48.46 -30.49
C GLN A 276 7.27 48.75 -31.96
N ARG A 277 6.22 48.19 -32.58
CA ARG A 277 5.85 48.46 -33.98
C ARG A 277 5.40 49.90 -34.15
N GLY A 278 4.57 50.42 -33.26
CA GLY A 278 4.13 51.83 -33.25
C GLY A 278 5.29 52.80 -33.11
N LEU A 279 6.19 52.55 -32.16
CA LEU A 279 7.39 53.37 -31.96
C LEU A 279 8.32 53.39 -33.19
N ARG A 280 8.56 52.25 -33.82
CA ARG A 280 9.37 52.15 -35.06
C ARG A 280 8.70 52.88 -36.20
N GLY A 281 7.35 52.77 -36.36
CA GLY A 281 6.58 53.50 -37.36
C GLY A 281 6.71 54.99 -37.17
N TYR A 282 6.59 55.49 -35.95
CA TYR A 282 6.76 56.92 -35.63
C TYR A 282 8.18 57.41 -35.91
N VAL A 283 9.20 56.71 -35.48
CA VAL A 283 10.63 57.09 -35.70
C VAL A 283 10.96 57.16 -37.20
N LEU A 284 10.40 56.26 -38.01
CA LEU A 284 10.68 56.22 -39.45
C LEU A 284 9.85 57.21 -40.27
N SER A 285 8.59 57.52 -39.87
CA SER A 285 7.67 58.35 -40.69
C SER A 285 7.48 59.76 -40.14
N GLY A 286 7.75 59.99 -38.84
CA GLY A 286 7.43 61.24 -38.16
C GLY A 286 5.93 61.47 -37.95
N GLN A 287 5.07 60.55 -38.26
CA GLN A 287 3.61 60.62 -38.17
C GLN A 287 3.09 60.23 -36.82
N SER A 288 2.40 61.09 -36.10
CA SER A 288 1.84 60.83 -34.76
C SER A 288 0.72 59.79 -34.75
N GLU A 289 0.15 59.46 -35.91
CA GLU A 289 -0.88 58.42 -36.04
C GLU A 289 -0.43 57.06 -35.55
N PHE A 290 0.88 56.74 -35.62
CA PHE A 290 1.44 55.49 -35.10
C PHE A 290 1.46 55.39 -33.58
N LEU A 291 1.25 56.52 -32.86
CA LEU A 291 1.19 56.57 -31.41
C LEU A 291 -0.25 56.61 -30.87
N THR A 292 -1.24 56.89 -31.71
CA THR A 292 -2.63 57.01 -31.28
C THR A 292 -3.24 55.79 -30.56
N PRO A 293 -2.85 54.55 -30.82
CA PRO A 293 -3.35 53.41 -30.04
C PRO A 293 -2.84 53.37 -28.61
N TYR A 294 -1.84 54.23 -28.23
CA TYR A 294 -1.13 54.22 -26.95
C TYR A 294 -1.23 55.54 -26.19
N ALA A 295 -1.89 56.50 -26.72
CA ALA A 295 -2.22 57.77 -26.09
C ALA A 295 -3.64 57.71 -25.48
#